data_85bd5d358a7614eedd12e56999826324
#
_entry.id   85bd5d358a7614eedd12e56999826324
#
_cell.length_a   1.000
_cell.length_b   1.000
_cell.length_c   1.000
_cell.angle_alpha   90.00
_cell.angle_beta   90.00
_cell.angle_gamma   90.00
#
_symmetry.space_group_name_H-M   'P 1'
#
loop_
_entity.id
_entity.type
_entity.pdbx_description
1 polymer ?
#
loop_
_entity_poly.entity_id
_entity_poly.type
_entity_poly.pdbx_seq_one_letter_code
_entity_poly.pdbx_strand_id
1 'polypeptide(L)'
;VVSVEPNVVMQVKTTKTDGYEAIQLGITDKKEKRATKAEMGHAKKAGVSPKRFLKEIKVQDASVYELGSTIKADIFEVGEKVDVTGTTKGHGFTGVIVRNNQSEGPKTHGSRYHRRPGSMGTMRPMRVLKGKVLSGHMGVETTTIQNLEIVDINLNDNYILVSGNVPG
;
A
#
# COMPACT_ATOMS: atom_id res chain seq x y z
N VAL A 1 10.40 12.32 -4.40
CA VAL A 1 11.03 11.40 -5.36
C VAL A 1 10.56 9.99 -5.04
N VAL A 2 10.03 9.28 -6.05
CA VAL A 2 9.62 7.87 -5.95
C VAL A 2 10.50 7.07 -6.92
N SER A 3 11.19 6.06 -6.40
CA SER A 3 11.96 5.12 -7.24
C SER A 3 10.99 4.14 -7.90
N VAL A 4 11.09 3.98 -9.21
CA VAL A 4 10.19 3.15 -10.03
C VAL A 4 11.02 2.11 -10.77
N GLU A 5 11.32 0.99 -10.10
CA GLU A 5 11.99 -0.13 -10.77
C GLU A 5 11.09 -0.70 -11.89
N PRO A 6 11.66 -1.20 -13.00
CA PRO A 6 10.89 -1.86 -14.04
C PRO A 6 10.05 -3.02 -13.49
N ASN A 7 8.77 -3.04 -13.82
CA ASN A 7 7.86 -4.09 -13.41
C ASN A 7 7.73 -5.15 -14.51
N VAL A 8 7.73 -6.42 -14.14
CA VAL A 8 7.61 -7.53 -15.09
C VAL A 8 6.22 -8.14 -14.99
N VAL A 9 5.58 -8.42 -16.13
CA VAL A 9 4.30 -9.12 -16.18
C VAL A 9 4.50 -10.59 -15.88
N MET A 10 4.12 -11.02 -14.69
CA MET A 10 4.29 -12.39 -14.20
C MET A 10 3.14 -13.32 -14.61
N GLN A 11 1.95 -12.77 -14.79
CA GLN A 11 0.76 -13.50 -15.22
C GLN A 11 -0.23 -12.55 -15.88
N VAL A 12 -0.89 -13.03 -16.92
CA VAL A 12 -2.02 -12.37 -17.56
C VAL A 12 -3.25 -13.23 -17.27
N LYS A 13 -4.28 -12.62 -16.66
CA LYS A 13 -5.55 -13.25 -16.34
C LYS A 13 -6.62 -12.77 -17.31
N THR A 14 -7.39 -13.71 -17.83
CA THR A 14 -8.43 -13.42 -18.81
C THR A 14 -9.79 -13.88 -18.30
N THR A 15 -10.85 -13.28 -18.80
CA THR A 15 -12.23 -13.64 -18.46
C THR A 15 -12.53 -15.12 -18.73
N LYS A 16 -11.86 -15.74 -19.72
CA LYS A 16 -12.07 -17.16 -20.07
C LYS A 16 -11.47 -18.13 -19.06
N THR A 17 -10.31 -17.79 -18.48
CA THR A 17 -9.56 -18.69 -17.58
C THR A 17 -9.83 -18.39 -16.11
N ASP A 18 -9.90 -17.10 -15.76
CA ASP A 18 -9.93 -16.62 -14.37
C ASP A 18 -11.25 -15.91 -14.00
N GLY A 19 -12.13 -15.65 -14.99
CA GLY A 19 -13.41 -14.97 -14.79
C GLY A 19 -13.35 -13.44 -14.73
N TYR A 20 -12.16 -12.86 -14.84
CA TYR A 20 -11.94 -11.41 -14.87
C TYR A 20 -10.62 -11.07 -15.56
N GLU A 21 -10.44 -9.82 -15.94
CA GLU A 21 -9.24 -9.35 -16.60
C GLU A 21 -8.31 -8.60 -15.65
N ALA A 22 -7.07 -9.08 -15.55
CA ALA A 22 -6.04 -8.51 -14.71
C ALA A 22 -4.65 -8.92 -15.18
N ILE A 23 -3.65 -8.13 -14.79
CA ILE A 23 -2.24 -8.48 -14.93
C ILE A 23 -1.61 -8.57 -13.55
N GLN A 24 -0.72 -9.53 -13.36
CA GLN A 24 0.09 -9.62 -12.16
C GLN A 24 1.49 -9.08 -12.47
N LEU A 25 1.86 -8.02 -11.78
CA LEU A 25 3.17 -7.38 -11.89
C LEU A 25 4.10 -7.87 -10.79
N GLY A 26 5.36 -8.08 -11.14
CA GLY A 26 6.43 -8.46 -10.23
C GLY A 26 7.55 -7.45 -10.22
N ILE A 27 8.05 -7.10 -9.02
CA ILE A 27 9.15 -6.15 -8.83
C ILE A 27 10.18 -6.73 -7.85
N THR A 28 11.42 -6.29 -7.98
CA THR A 28 12.58 -6.69 -7.18
C THR A 28 12.85 -8.20 -7.21
N ASP A 29 14.03 -8.58 -7.65
CA ASP A 29 14.43 -9.98 -7.74
C ASP A 29 14.59 -10.64 -6.36
N LYS A 30 14.11 -11.85 -6.23
CA LYS A 30 14.27 -12.70 -5.07
C LYS A 30 15.35 -13.74 -5.34
N LYS A 31 16.31 -13.88 -4.43
CA LYS A 31 17.34 -14.91 -4.56
C LYS A 31 16.69 -16.29 -4.60
N GLU A 32 17.04 -17.13 -5.56
CA GLU A 32 16.48 -18.48 -5.76
C GLU A 32 16.53 -19.34 -4.50
N LYS A 33 17.63 -19.26 -3.73
CA LYS A 33 17.78 -19.96 -2.44
C LYS A 33 16.68 -19.62 -1.40
N ARG A 34 16.00 -18.49 -1.56
CA ARG A 34 14.92 -18.04 -0.68
C ARG A 34 13.53 -18.21 -1.30
N ALA A 35 13.47 -18.64 -2.56
CA ALA A 35 12.21 -18.88 -3.26
C ALA A 35 11.73 -20.32 -3.02
N THR A 36 10.44 -20.48 -2.86
CA THR A 36 9.80 -21.80 -2.79
C THR A 36 9.72 -22.42 -4.18
N LYS A 37 9.55 -23.75 -4.25
CA LYS A 37 9.36 -24.45 -5.54
C LYS A 37 8.16 -23.90 -6.33
N ALA A 38 7.10 -23.50 -5.63
CA ALA A 38 5.91 -22.93 -6.27
C ALA A 38 6.22 -21.54 -6.89
N GLU A 39 6.92 -20.66 -6.18
CA GLU A 39 7.35 -19.35 -6.70
C GLU A 39 8.30 -19.50 -7.89
N MET A 40 9.23 -20.45 -7.82
CA MET A 40 10.13 -20.74 -8.96
C MET A 40 9.36 -21.27 -10.17
N GLY A 41 8.39 -22.16 -9.95
CA GLY A 41 7.54 -22.67 -11.03
C GLY A 41 6.71 -21.55 -11.70
N HIS A 42 6.18 -20.63 -10.88
CA HIS A 42 5.45 -19.46 -11.38
C HIS A 42 6.34 -18.53 -12.21
N ALA A 43 7.52 -18.19 -11.70
CA ALA A 43 8.48 -17.34 -12.39
C ALA A 43 9.02 -17.97 -13.68
N LYS A 44 9.29 -19.29 -13.65
CA LYS A 44 9.72 -20.05 -14.84
C LYS A 44 8.67 -20.02 -15.95
N LYS A 45 7.38 -20.02 -15.62
CA LYS A 45 6.30 -19.91 -16.60
C LYS A 45 6.32 -18.56 -17.34
N ALA A 46 6.73 -17.50 -16.64
CA ALA A 46 6.91 -16.16 -17.21
C ALA A 46 8.30 -15.95 -17.85
N GLY A 47 9.22 -16.94 -17.75
CA GLY A 47 10.58 -16.85 -18.28
C GLY A 47 11.51 -15.89 -17.53
N VAL A 48 11.20 -15.57 -16.27
CA VAL A 48 11.92 -14.56 -15.44
C VAL A 48 12.35 -15.12 -14.11
N SER A 49 13.23 -14.38 -13.40
CA SER A 49 13.61 -14.68 -12.01
C SER A 49 12.44 -14.52 -11.04
N PRO A 50 12.42 -15.26 -9.93
CA PRO A 50 11.41 -15.06 -8.89
C PRO A 50 11.42 -13.62 -8.37
N LYS A 51 10.23 -13.02 -8.21
CA LYS A 51 10.08 -11.65 -7.73
C LYS A 51 9.72 -11.62 -6.24
N ARG A 52 10.16 -10.57 -5.55
CA ARG A 52 9.91 -10.41 -4.12
C ARG A 52 8.50 -9.92 -3.84
N PHE A 53 8.01 -8.99 -4.65
CA PHE A 53 6.69 -8.41 -4.51
C PHE A 53 5.89 -8.70 -5.78
N LEU A 54 4.69 -9.21 -5.57
CA LEU A 54 3.72 -9.46 -6.63
C LEU A 54 2.46 -8.69 -6.31
N LYS A 55 1.95 -7.95 -7.29
CA LYS A 55 0.71 -7.20 -7.17
C LYS A 55 -0.15 -7.41 -8.40
N GLU A 56 -1.43 -7.66 -8.17
CA GLU A 56 -2.41 -7.80 -9.25
C GLU A 56 -3.10 -6.46 -9.48
N ILE A 57 -3.24 -6.10 -10.74
CA ILE A 57 -3.90 -4.88 -11.19
C ILE A 57 -4.97 -5.27 -12.19
N LYS A 58 -6.20 -4.87 -11.95
CA LYS A 58 -7.30 -5.02 -12.91
C LYS A 58 -7.11 -4.08 -14.07
N VAL A 59 -7.28 -4.59 -15.27
CA VAL A 59 -7.18 -3.84 -16.53
C VAL A 59 -8.46 -4.04 -17.33
N GLN A 60 -8.73 -3.17 -18.29
CA GLN A 60 -9.90 -3.29 -19.15
C GLN A 60 -9.71 -4.39 -20.21
N ASP A 61 -8.49 -4.50 -20.74
CA ASP A 61 -8.11 -5.52 -21.71
C ASP A 61 -6.74 -6.09 -21.33
N ALA A 62 -6.73 -7.35 -20.94
CA ALA A 62 -5.51 -8.04 -20.55
C ALA A 62 -4.71 -8.57 -21.76
N SER A 63 -5.31 -8.63 -22.96
CA SER A 63 -4.67 -9.17 -24.18
C SER A 63 -3.56 -8.27 -24.73
N VAL A 64 -3.55 -6.99 -24.32
CA VAL A 64 -2.51 -6.02 -24.71
C VAL A 64 -1.14 -6.34 -24.07
N TYR A 65 -1.14 -7.08 -22.96
CA TYR A 65 0.06 -7.36 -22.18
C TYR A 65 0.59 -8.76 -22.45
N GLU A 66 1.87 -8.84 -22.80
CA GLU A 66 2.54 -10.13 -23.00
C GLU A 66 3.19 -10.62 -21.70
N LEU A 67 3.15 -11.94 -21.49
CA LEU A 67 3.80 -12.59 -20.36
C LEU A 67 5.32 -12.40 -20.45
N GLY A 68 5.94 -11.94 -19.35
CA GLY A 68 7.37 -11.63 -19.29
C GLY A 68 7.75 -10.24 -19.81
N SER A 69 6.81 -9.48 -20.39
CA SER A 69 7.08 -8.09 -20.80
C SER A 69 7.39 -7.19 -19.62
N THR A 70 8.13 -6.12 -19.87
CA THR A 70 8.55 -5.17 -18.83
C THR A 70 7.83 -3.84 -19.01
N ILE A 71 7.20 -3.36 -17.96
CA ILE A 71 6.54 -2.05 -17.88
C ILE A 71 7.45 -1.10 -17.11
N LYS A 72 7.78 0.03 -17.71
CA LYS A 72 8.62 1.09 -17.14
C LYS A 72 7.78 2.33 -16.82
N ALA A 73 8.44 3.36 -16.30
CA ALA A 73 7.81 4.64 -15.99
C ALA A 73 7.39 5.47 -17.23
N ASP A 74 7.69 4.99 -18.43
CA ASP A 74 7.34 5.61 -19.72
C ASP A 74 5.83 5.62 -20.03
N ILE A 75 5.04 4.89 -19.23
CA ILE A 75 3.58 4.92 -19.33
C ILE A 75 2.96 6.21 -18.76
N PHE A 76 3.71 6.98 -17.99
CA PHE A 76 3.24 8.21 -17.36
C PHE A 76 3.71 9.44 -18.13
N GLU A 77 2.93 10.53 -18.06
CA GLU A 77 3.26 11.80 -18.67
C GLU A 77 3.48 12.89 -17.60
N VAL A 78 4.36 13.84 -17.89
CA VAL A 78 4.58 15.00 -17.00
C VAL A 78 3.32 15.88 -17.00
N GLY A 79 2.87 16.28 -15.82
CA GLY A 79 1.62 17.01 -15.58
C GLY A 79 0.39 16.13 -15.39
N GLU A 80 0.52 14.80 -15.53
CA GLU A 80 -0.57 13.86 -15.24
C GLU A 80 -0.87 13.83 -13.74
N LYS A 81 -2.15 13.65 -13.38
CA LYS A 81 -2.60 13.46 -12.00
C LYS A 81 -2.75 11.99 -11.70
N VAL A 82 -2.06 11.55 -10.65
CA VAL A 82 -2.03 10.14 -10.24
C VAL A 82 -2.47 9.97 -8.78
N ASP A 83 -3.01 8.80 -8.48
CA ASP A 83 -3.33 8.37 -7.13
C ASP A 83 -2.24 7.43 -6.62
N VAL A 84 -1.64 7.77 -5.48
CA VAL A 84 -0.55 6.98 -4.90
C VAL A 84 -1.05 6.20 -3.69
N THR A 85 -1.03 4.88 -3.80
CA THR A 85 -1.40 3.95 -2.74
C THR A 85 -0.15 3.33 -2.12
N GLY A 86 -0.01 3.45 -0.81
CA GLY A 86 1.12 2.88 -0.09
C GLY A 86 0.75 2.46 1.33
N THR A 87 1.73 1.88 2.02
CA THR A 87 1.58 1.49 3.43
C THR A 87 2.21 2.54 4.31
N THR A 88 1.44 3.10 5.24
CA THR A 88 1.92 4.12 6.19
C THR A 88 2.96 3.57 7.15
N LYS A 89 3.82 4.45 7.68
CA LYS A 89 4.79 4.09 8.72
C LYS A 89 4.10 3.59 9.98
N GLY A 90 4.62 2.51 10.56
CA GLY A 90 4.09 1.94 11.80
C GLY A 90 4.51 2.75 13.03
N HIS A 91 3.58 2.92 13.98
CA HIS A 91 3.82 3.56 15.28
C HIS A 91 3.58 2.59 16.45
N GLY A 92 3.30 1.32 16.14
CA GLY A 92 3.01 0.31 17.14
C GLY A 92 1.69 0.56 17.90
N PHE A 93 1.60 0.07 19.13
CA PHE A 93 0.45 0.30 19.98
C PHE A 93 0.49 1.74 20.52
N THR A 94 -0.52 2.54 20.19
CA THR A 94 -0.56 3.97 20.48
C THR A 94 -1.77 4.32 21.33
N GLY A 95 -1.57 5.23 22.30
CA GLY A 95 -2.63 5.73 23.19
C GLY A 95 -3.66 6.58 22.46
N VAL A 96 -4.82 6.72 23.06
CA VAL A 96 -5.99 7.43 22.49
C VAL A 96 -5.70 8.88 22.07
N ILE A 97 -4.84 9.56 22.81
CA ILE A 97 -4.51 10.98 22.57
C ILE A 97 -3.76 11.11 21.24
N VAL A 98 -2.71 10.32 21.03
CA VAL A 98 -1.91 10.38 19.81
C VAL A 98 -2.64 9.76 18.63
N ARG A 99 -3.27 8.57 18.83
CA ARG A 99 -3.94 7.85 17.77
C ARG A 99 -5.16 8.57 17.22
N ASN A 100 -5.92 9.24 18.12
CA ASN A 100 -7.24 9.78 17.78
C ASN A 100 -7.36 11.28 18.08
N ASN A 101 -6.25 11.99 18.33
CA ASN A 101 -6.21 13.42 18.62
C ASN A 101 -7.15 13.84 19.77
N GLN A 102 -7.26 13.00 20.81
CA GLN A 102 -8.07 13.33 21.99
C GLN A 102 -7.32 14.27 22.93
N SER A 103 -8.06 15.09 23.67
CA SER A 103 -7.50 16.00 24.65
C SER A 103 -6.99 15.27 25.89
N GLU A 104 -5.90 15.75 26.46
CA GLU A 104 -5.42 15.30 27.78
C GLU A 104 -6.30 15.87 28.91
N GLY A 105 -6.38 15.14 30.00
CA GLY A 105 -6.97 15.65 31.22
C GLY A 105 -6.07 16.69 31.93
N PRO A 106 -6.58 17.41 32.94
CA PRO A 106 -5.81 18.41 33.71
C PRO A 106 -4.56 17.78 34.35
N LYS A 107 -3.41 18.45 34.25
CA LYS A 107 -2.15 18.01 34.86
C LYS A 107 -1.95 18.50 36.29
N THR A 108 -2.81 19.43 36.75
CA THR A 108 -2.79 20.06 38.06
C THR A 108 -4.15 19.94 38.76
N HIS A 109 -4.36 20.66 39.84
CA HIS A 109 -5.59 20.66 40.63
C HIS A 109 -6.00 19.29 41.18
N GLY A 110 -5.02 18.43 41.52
CA GLY A 110 -5.26 17.12 42.13
C GLY A 110 -5.75 16.04 41.14
N SER A 111 -5.79 16.36 39.85
CA SER A 111 -6.21 15.36 38.86
C SER A 111 -5.16 14.25 38.71
N ARG A 112 -5.62 12.99 38.71
CA ARG A 112 -4.82 11.79 38.34
C ARG A 112 -5.22 11.23 37.01
N TYR A 113 -6.09 11.93 36.29
CA TYR A 113 -6.62 11.53 35.01
C TYR A 113 -5.97 12.34 33.88
N HIS A 114 -4.88 11.85 33.32
CA HIS A 114 -4.10 12.60 32.34
C HIS A 114 -4.31 12.08 30.89
N ARG A 115 -4.03 10.80 30.63
CA ARG A 115 -3.98 10.23 29.28
C ARG A 115 -4.88 9.01 29.10
N ARG A 116 -5.99 8.96 29.80
CA ARG A 116 -6.90 7.81 29.80
C ARG A 116 -8.06 8.01 28.83
N PRO A 117 -8.69 6.90 28.34
CA PRO A 117 -9.74 6.95 27.31
C PRO A 117 -11.09 7.52 27.79
N GLY A 118 -11.31 7.66 29.09
CA GLY A 118 -12.57 8.16 29.63
C GLY A 118 -13.68 7.11 29.73
N SER A 119 -14.93 7.57 29.73
CA SER A 119 -16.10 6.70 29.79
C SER A 119 -16.19 5.76 28.60
N MET A 120 -16.52 4.50 28.85
CA MET A 120 -16.75 3.50 27.82
C MET A 120 -18.18 3.56 27.23
N GLY A 121 -19.05 4.34 27.78
CA GLY A 121 -20.44 4.51 27.34
C GLY A 121 -21.40 4.64 28.49
N THR A 122 -22.70 4.61 28.20
CA THR A 122 -23.78 4.63 29.22
C THR A 122 -24.05 3.23 29.77
N MET A 123 -24.80 3.14 30.86
CA MET A 123 -25.15 1.87 31.48
C MET A 123 -25.99 0.98 30.54
N ARG A 124 -26.81 1.55 29.70
CA ARG A 124 -27.51 0.86 28.59
C ARG A 124 -26.98 1.35 27.28
N PRO A 125 -26.44 0.50 26.44
CA PRO A 125 -26.79 -0.87 26.06
C PRO A 125 -25.96 -2.01 26.69
N MET A 126 -25.30 -1.84 27.82
CA MET A 126 -24.53 -2.85 28.56
C MET A 126 -23.31 -3.40 27.75
N ARG A 127 -22.82 -2.66 26.81
CA ARG A 127 -21.65 -3.04 25.98
C ARG A 127 -20.94 -1.80 25.48
N VAL A 128 -19.67 -1.94 25.14
CA VAL A 128 -18.95 -0.93 24.35
C VAL A 128 -19.39 -1.03 22.90
N LEU A 129 -19.79 0.09 22.30
CA LEU A 129 -20.25 0.12 20.93
C LEU A 129 -19.09 -0.13 19.95
N LYS A 130 -19.40 -0.77 18.83
CA LYS A 130 -18.45 -0.92 17.72
C LYS A 130 -18.03 0.47 17.22
N GLY A 131 -16.76 0.61 16.82
CA GLY A 131 -16.22 1.89 16.36
C GLY A 131 -15.86 2.87 17.50
N LYS A 132 -15.96 2.48 18.77
CA LYS A 132 -15.47 3.29 19.90
C LYS A 132 -14.00 3.60 19.71
N VAL A 133 -13.67 4.88 19.76
CA VAL A 133 -12.31 5.40 19.55
C VAL A 133 -11.46 5.11 20.78
N LEU A 134 -10.56 4.16 20.67
CA LEU A 134 -9.70 3.67 21.76
C LEU A 134 -8.23 3.56 21.30
N SER A 135 -7.35 3.27 22.24
CA SER A 135 -5.95 2.92 21.95
C SER A 135 -5.87 1.65 21.12
N GLY A 136 -4.81 1.52 20.35
CA GLY A 136 -4.58 0.36 19.50
C GLY A 136 -3.40 0.57 18.56
N HIS A 137 -3.24 -0.35 17.62
CA HIS A 137 -2.23 -0.25 16.59
C HIS A 137 -2.45 0.99 15.73
N MET A 138 -1.38 1.72 15.44
CA MET A 138 -1.39 2.90 14.57
C MET A 138 -0.36 2.74 13.47
N GLY A 139 -0.77 3.06 12.25
CA GLY A 139 0.06 2.89 11.06
C GLY A 139 0.07 1.46 10.52
N VAL A 140 0.94 1.21 9.53
CA VAL A 140 0.95 -0.03 8.72
C VAL A 140 -0.42 -0.26 8.05
N GLU A 141 -1.07 0.83 7.68
CA GLU A 141 -2.36 0.82 7.00
C GLU A 141 -2.17 1.24 5.54
N THR A 142 -2.92 0.59 4.64
CA THR A 142 -2.91 0.99 3.23
C THR A 142 -3.74 2.26 3.08
N THR A 143 -3.10 3.32 2.59
CA THR A 143 -3.72 4.63 2.38
C THR A 143 -3.45 5.09 0.95
N THR A 144 -4.44 5.73 0.34
CA THR A 144 -4.31 6.33 -1.00
C THR A 144 -4.41 7.84 -0.90
N ILE A 145 -3.41 8.53 -1.45
CA ILE A 145 -3.43 9.99 -1.63
C ILE A 145 -3.74 10.25 -3.09
N GLN A 146 -4.76 11.05 -3.32
CA GLN A 146 -5.32 11.29 -4.65
C GLN A 146 -4.82 12.60 -5.27
N ASN A 147 -4.91 12.68 -6.61
CA ASN A 147 -4.66 13.89 -7.39
C ASN A 147 -3.25 14.48 -7.22
N LEU A 148 -2.23 13.65 -7.06
CA LEU A 148 -0.85 14.11 -7.06
C LEU A 148 -0.38 14.32 -8.50
N GLU A 149 0.26 15.46 -8.76
CA GLU A 149 0.77 15.81 -10.09
C GLU A 149 2.18 15.26 -10.29
N ILE A 150 2.45 14.68 -11.45
CA ILE A 150 3.79 14.25 -11.85
C ILE A 150 4.54 15.47 -12.36
N VAL A 151 5.63 15.83 -11.69
CA VAL A 151 6.46 16.99 -12.00
C VAL A 151 7.54 16.66 -13.03
N ASP A 152 8.15 15.48 -12.89
CA ASP A 152 9.24 15.03 -13.76
C ASP A 152 9.37 13.50 -13.76
N ILE A 153 9.89 12.94 -14.87
CA ILE A 153 10.10 11.51 -15.05
C ILE A 153 11.50 11.29 -15.60
N ASN A 154 12.33 10.54 -14.88
CA ASN A 154 13.68 10.16 -15.34
C ASN A 154 13.74 8.64 -15.56
N LEU A 155 13.78 8.26 -16.83
CA LEU A 155 13.84 6.85 -17.24
C LEU A 155 15.24 6.24 -17.05
N ASN A 156 16.31 7.06 -17.04
CA ASN A 156 17.67 6.57 -16.88
C ASN A 156 17.93 6.14 -15.43
N ASP A 157 17.48 6.96 -14.48
CA ASP A 157 17.67 6.72 -13.04
C ASP A 157 16.45 6.03 -12.41
N ASN A 158 15.42 5.70 -13.20
CA ASN A 158 14.20 5.04 -12.78
C ASN A 158 13.51 5.73 -11.59
N TYR A 159 13.23 7.02 -11.69
CA TYR A 159 12.44 7.75 -10.69
C TYR A 159 11.38 8.64 -11.32
N ILE A 160 10.34 8.90 -10.53
CA ILE A 160 9.28 9.87 -10.81
C ILE A 160 9.27 10.90 -9.69
N LEU A 161 9.18 12.18 -10.05
CA LEU A 161 8.92 13.28 -9.13
C LEU A 161 7.43 13.54 -9.04
N VAL A 162 6.87 13.45 -7.84
CA VAL A 162 5.45 13.71 -7.57
C VAL A 162 5.33 14.91 -6.65
N SER A 163 4.39 15.81 -6.94
CA SER A 163 4.09 16.98 -6.11
C SER A 163 3.29 16.58 -4.90
N GLY A 164 3.83 16.75 -3.68
CA GLY A 164 3.16 16.45 -2.42
C GLY A 164 3.81 15.32 -1.63
N ASN A 165 3.06 14.74 -0.72
CA ASN A 165 3.51 13.64 0.14
C ASN A 165 2.94 12.31 -0.34
N VAL A 166 3.65 11.22 -0.07
CA VAL A 166 3.23 9.85 -0.36
C VAL A 166 3.20 9.03 0.92
N PRO A 167 2.36 7.98 1.01
CA PRO A 167 2.33 7.09 2.17
C PRO A 167 3.65 6.32 2.33
N GLY A 168 4.17 6.26 3.56
CA GLY A 168 5.37 5.47 3.85
C GLY A 168 6.61 6.22 4.30
#